data_f48b49e48892319229265ac65bd5be39
#
_entry.id   f48b49e48892319229265ac65bd5be39
#
_cell.length_a   1.000
_cell.length_b   1.000
_cell.length_c   1.000
_cell.angle_alpha   90.00
_cell.angle_beta   90.00
_cell.angle_gamma   90.00
#
_symmetry.space_group_name_H-M   'P 1'
#
loop_
_entity.id
_entity.type
_entity.pdbx_description
1 polymer ?
#
loop_
_entity_poly.entity_id
_entity_poly.type
_entity_poly.pdbx_seq_one_letter_code
_entity_poly.pdbx_strand_id
1 'polypeptide(L)'
;FPLRVDDLDVPVPQPFQVFLDEGTDLNLPDLCRAVTRGDVTRSSHAPIIACPRQLTTWQARPMTTSIDGTALVLEGGGMRAAYTSAVIVKMLGLGWKFPHVSGISAGSSLTANYISRDPERTRLSFTDFAADPRFGNLGTWLAGRGYFDGEYIYQRTAEPHQALPFDFLTFCASSQAFRIGATRTSDGGQEWFTREDMKTMDDLMVRIRASSTMPGFMPPVTIEGVEYVDGALGDTGGIPIDGAQLDGYDRFFVVCTRPRDYIKNEVKRPQTLRRLCRHRPAVAEAIIARPARYNATREMLRDLESDGKAYVFYPRVMPVTNKERNVTKLRQAYALGMAQANAELPQWRVFLGV
;
A
#
# COMPACT_ATOMS: atom_id res chain seq x y z
N PHE A 1 -37.44 -29.63 -0.65
CA PHE A 1 -37.39 -28.84 0.60
C PHE A 1 -36.32 -27.75 0.43
N PRO A 2 -36.65 -26.48 0.44
CA PRO A 2 -35.66 -25.45 0.43
C PRO A 2 -35.18 -25.21 1.88
N LEU A 3 -33.90 -25.38 2.11
CA LEU A 3 -33.24 -24.98 3.35
C LEU A 3 -33.33 -23.45 3.47
N ARG A 4 -33.84 -22.96 4.58
CA ARG A 4 -33.85 -21.54 4.90
C ARG A 4 -32.44 -21.10 5.33
N VAL A 5 -32.09 -19.89 4.94
CA VAL A 5 -30.76 -19.27 5.18
C VAL A 5 -30.46 -19.09 6.68
N ASP A 6 -31.48 -19.18 7.52
CA ASP A 6 -31.39 -19.05 8.98
C ASP A 6 -30.75 -20.26 9.69
N ASP A 7 -30.52 -21.37 8.97
CA ASP A 7 -29.94 -22.61 9.51
C ASP A 7 -28.43 -22.73 9.32
N LEU A 8 -27.76 -21.72 8.75
CA LEU A 8 -26.31 -21.68 8.63
C LEU A 8 -25.74 -20.78 9.73
N ASP A 9 -25.68 -21.33 10.95
CA ASP A 9 -24.90 -20.76 12.07
C ASP A 9 -23.41 -20.99 11.83
N VAL A 10 -22.87 -20.34 10.77
CA VAL A 10 -21.43 -20.28 10.53
C VAL A 10 -20.94 -19.06 11.30
N PRO A 11 -20.23 -19.22 12.42
CA PRO A 11 -19.70 -18.08 13.15
C PRO A 11 -18.70 -17.35 12.27
N VAL A 12 -19.06 -16.14 11.80
CA VAL A 12 -18.12 -15.21 11.19
C VAL A 12 -17.04 -14.91 12.24
N PRO A 13 -15.77 -15.24 11.98
CA PRO A 13 -14.73 -15.01 12.97
C PRO A 13 -14.70 -13.53 13.37
N GLN A 14 -14.88 -13.25 14.64
CA GLN A 14 -14.94 -11.92 15.26
C GLN A 14 -13.77 -10.96 14.94
N PRO A 15 -12.57 -11.37 14.44
CA PRO A 15 -11.51 -10.45 14.03
C PRO A 15 -11.93 -9.42 12.99
N PHE A 16 -12.91 -9.73 12.16
CA PHE A 16 -13.35 -8.84 11.08
C PHE A 16 -14.02 -7.55 11.58
N GLN A 17 -14.73 -7.59 12.69
CA GLN A 17 -15.45 -6.42 13.19
C GLN A 17 -14.54 -5.35 13.80
N VAL A 18 -13.41 -5.76 14.39
CA VAL A 18 -12.44 -4.84 14.99
C VAL A 18 -11.69 -4.02 13.95
N PHE A 19 -11.53 -4.56 12.73
CA PHE A 19 -10.90 -3.88 11.60
C PHE A 19 -11.91 -3.12 10.71
N LEU A 20 -13.21 -3.40 10.82
CA LEU A 20 -14.26 -2.75 10.05
C LEU A 20 -14.63 -1.35 10.57
N ASP A 21 -14.31 -1.04 11.83
CA ASP A 21 -14.66 0.21 12.50
C ASP A 21 -13.82 1.44 12.04
N GLU A 22 -13.00 1.32 11.01
CA GLU A 22 -12.35 2.47 10.36
C GLU A 22 -13.27 3.15 9.33
N GLY A 23 -14.53 3.46 9.71
CA GLY A 23 -15.41 4.35 8.93
C GLY A 23 -15.92 3.79 7.61
N THR A 24 -16.25 2.50 7.56
CA THR A 24 -16.99 1.90 6.45
C THR A 24 -18.25 1.25 6.98
N ASP A 25 -19.40 1.85 6.66
CA ASP A 25 -20.71 1.22 6.74
C ASP A 25 -20.81 0.11 5.68
N LEU A 26 -20.17 -1.02 5.93
CA LEU A 26 -20.47 -2.27 5.24
C LEU A 26 -21.44 -3.04 6.12
N ASN A 27 -22.70 -2.90 5.78
CA ASN A 27 -23.78 -3.62 6.43
C ASN A 27 -23.67 -5.11 6.06
N LEU A 28 -23.47 -5.99 7.04
CA LEU A 28 -23.40 -7.45 6.84
C LEU A 28 -24.53 -8.04 5.97
N PRO A 29 -25.77 -7.49 5.96
CA PRO A 29 -26.84 -7.91 5.07
C PRO A 29 -26.55 -7.79 3.57
N ASP A 30 -25.70 -6.86 3.17
CA ASP A 30 -25.39 -6.67 1.73
C ASP A 30 -24.38 -7.69 1.21
N LEU A 31 -23.50 -8.18 2.05
CA LEU A 31 -22.59 -9.29 1.73
C LEU A 31 -23.37 -10.60 1.54
N CYS A 32 -24.37 -10.86 2.38
CA CYS A 32 -25.23 -12.03 2.28
C CYS A 32 -26.16 -11.99 1.07
N ARG A 33 -26.64 -10.81 0.66
CA ARG A 33 -27.52 -10.66 -0.52
C ARG A 33 -26.79 -10.88 -1.84
N ALA A 34 -25.49 -10.62 -1.92
CA ALA A 34 -24.70 -10.92 -3.12
C ALA A 34 -24.52 -12.42 -3.37
N VAL A 35 -24.54 -13.22 -2.30
CA VAL A 35 -24.39 -14.69 -2.37
C VAL A 35 -25.69 -15.40 -2.77
N THR A 36 -26.87 -14.78 -2.50
CA THR A 36 -28.19 -15.41 -2.73
C THR A 36 -28.79 -15.13 -4.11
N ARG A 37 -28.24 -14.20 -4.91
CA ARG A 37 -28.61 -14.06 -6.33
C ARG A 37 -27.70 -14.91 -7.19
N GLY A 38 -28.08 -16.17 -7.30
CA GLY A 38 -27.46 -17.16 -8.18
C GLY A 38 -27.77 -16.90 -9.66
N ASP A 39 -27.20 -15.87 -10.24
CA ASP A 39 -27.14 -15.72 -11.69
C ASP A 39 -25.79 -16.23 -12.20
N VAL A 40 -25.61 -17.57 -12.13
CA VAL A 40 -24.56 -18.25 -12.85
C VAL A 40 -25.12 -18.67 -14.21
N THR A 41 -25.18 -17.75 -15.13
CA THR A 41 -25.23 -18.11 -16.54
C THR A 41 -23.80 -18.38 -17.01
N ARG A 42 -23.54 -19.66 -17.29
CA ARG A 42 -22.36 -20.06 -18.06
C ARG A 42 -22.39 -19.32 -19.40
N SER A 43 -21.44 -18.44 -19.60
CA SER A 43 -21.07 -17.95 -20.92
C SER A 43 -19.60 -18.27 -21.17
N SER A 44 -19.45 -19.06 -22.21
CA SER A 44 -18.23 -19.51 -22.85
C SER A 44 -17.33 -18.34 -23.24
N HIS A 45 -16.00 -18.56 -23.04
CA HIS A 45 -14.89 -17.98 -23.77
C HIS A 45 -14.97 -16.50 -24.18
N ALA A 46 -14.55 -15.60 -23.28
CA ALA A 46 -14.07 -14.30 -23.72
C ALA A 46 -12.60 -14.44 -24.15
N PRO A 47 -12.21 -13.94 -25.32
CA PRO A 47 -10.84 -13.99 -25.76
C PRO A 47 -9.98 -13.07 -24.88
N ILE A 48 -8.83 -13.58 -24.44
CA ILE A 48 -7.75 -12.81 -23.86
C ILE A 48 -7.34 -11.80 -24.94
N ILE A 49 -7.72 -10.53 -24.74
CA ILE A 49 -7.18 -9.44 -25.55
C ILE A 49 -5.74 -9.25 -25.06
N ALA A 50 -4.84 -9.99 -25.68
CA ALA A 50 -3.44 -9.66 -25.69
C ALA A 50 -3.32 -8.32 -26.45
N CYS A 51 -3.20 -7.22 -25.71
CA CYS A 51 -2.82 -5.95 -26.29
C CYS A 51 -1.36 -6.09 -26.78
N PRO A 52 -1.10 -6.07 -28.11
CA PRO A 52 0.27 -6.07 -28.56
C PRO A 52 0.90 -4.78 -28.05
N ARG A 53 1.99 -4.86 -27.29
CA ARG A 53 2.87 -3.72 -27.05
C ARG A 53 3.29 -3.18 -28.44
N GLN A 54 2.57 -2.19 -28.92
CA GLN A 54 3.10 -1.34 -29.99
C GLN A 54 4.34 -0.69 -29.39
N LEU A 55 5.49 -1.01 -29.97
CA LEU A 55 6.72 -0.26 -29.83
C LEU A 55 6.46 1.17 -30.34
N THR A 56 5.80 1.97 -29.53
CA THR A 56 5.57 3.36 -29.83
C THR A 56 6.86 4.10 -29.57
N THR A 57 7.45 4.56 -30.67
CA THR A 57 8.26 5.78 -30.83
C THR A 57 9.05 6.21 -29.59
N TRP A 58 10.35 6.30 -29.78
CA TRP A 58 11.32 6.98 -28.95
C TRP A 58 10.78 8.30 -28.38
N GLN A 59 10.04 8.25 -27.28
CA GLN A 59 9.89 9.42 -26.43
C GLN A 59 11.24 9.60 -25.76
N ALA A 60 11.87 10.74 -26.01
CA ALA A 60 13.10 11.13 -25.34
C ALA A 60 12.91 10.89 -23.84
N ARG A 61 13.74 10.03 -23.23
CA ARG A 61 13.71 9.82 -21.76
C ARG A 61 13.83 11.21 -21.14
N PRO A 62 12.92 11.62 -20.25
CA PRO A 62 13.04 12.92 -19.61
C PRO A 62 14.41 13.02 -18.97
N MET A 63 15.07 14.16 -19.12
CA MET A 63 16.36 14.42 -18.46
C MET A 63 16.19 14.14 -16.97
N THR A 64 17.07 13.31 -16.40
CA THR A 64 16.99 12.95 -14.99
C THR A 64 17.47 14.14 -14.16
N THR A 65 16.64 14.63 -13.25
CA THR A 65 17.00 15.66 -12.27
C THR A 65 17.26 15.00 -10.92
N SER A 66 18.50 15.07 -10.43
CA SER A 66 18.82 14.64 -9.07
C SER A 66 18.21 15.59 -8.05
N ILE A 67 17.62 15.04 -7.01
CA ILE A 67 17.13 15.80 -5.85
C ILE A 67 18.11 15.54 -4.72
N ASP A 68 18.91 16.56 -4.39
CA ASP A 68 19.97 16.38 -3.39
C ASP A 68 19.45 16.59 -1.96
N GLY A 69 20.01 15.84 -1.01
CA GLY A 69 19.80 16.00 0.43
C GLY A 69 18.38 15.78 0.95
N THR A 70 17.44 15.37 0.08
CA THR A 70 16.03 15.18 0.48
C THR A 70 15.63 13.73 0.27
N ALA A 71 15.06 13.07 1.28
CA ALA A 71 14.49 11.74 1.17
C ALA A 71 13.01 11.78 0.78
N LEU A 72 12.56 10.82 -0.03
CA LEU A 72 11.15 10.59 -0.36
C LEU A 72 10.57 9.57 0.62
N VAL A 73 9.47 9.94 1.29
CA VAL A 73 8.80 9.12 2.31
C VAL A 73 7.38 8.80 1.88
N LEU A 74 7.02 7.53 1.76
CA LEU A 74 5.77 7.06 1.19
C LEU A 74 4.91 6.32 2.23
N GLU A 75 3.85 6.98 2.72
CA GLU A 75 2.92 6.41 3.70
C GLU A 75 2.18 5.19 3.15
N GLY A 76 1.93 4.22 4.02
CA GLY A 76 1.04 3.10 3.78
C GLY A 76 -0.43 3.52 3.70
N GLY A 77 -1.23 2.78 2.93
CA GLY A 77 -2.62 3.20 2.78
C GLY A 77 -3.52 2.25 2.01
N GLY A 78 -3.05 1.08 1.59
CA GLY A 78 -3.80 0.19 0.72
C GLY A 78 -4.28 0.92 -0.53
N MET A 79 -5.55 0.77 -0.91
CA MET A 79 -6.09 1.38 -2.13
C MET A 79 -6.24 2.91 -2.08
N ARG A 80 -6.01 3.58 -0.93
CA ARG A 80 -5.84 5.05 -0.90
C ARG A 80 -4.64 5.51 -1.73
N ALA A 81 -3.70 4.61 -1.97
CA ALA A 81 -2.58 4.86 -2.87
C ALA A 81 -3.00 5.11 -4.34
N ALA A 82 -4.26 4.88 -4.71
CA ALA A 82 -4.79 5.36 -5.98
C ALA A 82 -4.59 6.88 -6.13
N TYR A 83 -4.79 7.64 -5.05
CA TYR A 83 -4.56 9.09 -5.04
C TYR A 83 -3.06 9.44 -5.08
N THR A 84 -2.28 8.79 -4.23
CA THR A 84 -0.86 9.13 -4.07
C THR A 84 0.04 8.54 -5.17
N SER A 85 -0.39 7.49 -5.88
CA SER A 85 0.31 7.00 -7.06
C SER A 85 0.42 8.06 -8.16
N ALA A 86 -0.54 8.98 -8.26
CA ALA A 86 -0.48 10.10 -9.19
C ALA A 86 0.68 11.07 -8.88
N VAL A 87 1.01 11.28 -7.61
CA VAL A 87 2.18 12.07 -7.18
C VAL A 87 3.47 11.41 -7.69
N ILE A 88 3.58 10.10 -7.51
CA ILE A 88 4.74 9.33 -7.96
C ILE A 88 4.85 9.33 -9.49
N VAL A 89 3.74 9.14 -10.20
CA VAL A 89 3.72 9.24 -11.67
C VAL A 89 4.14 10.64 -12.14
N LYS A 90 3.70 11.70 -11.43
CA LYS A 90 4.12 13.06 -11.73
C LYS A 90 5.63 13.26 -11.56
N MET A 91 6.21 12.79 -10.44
CA MET A 91 7.65 12.84 -10.20
C MET A 91 8.45 12.04 -11.23
N LEU A 92 7.96 10.86 -11.60
CA LEU A 92 8.55 10.04 -12.67
C LEU A 92 8.55 10.76 -14.01
N GLY A 93 7.43 11.41 -14.37
CA GLY A 93 7.29 12.19 -15.59
C GLY A 93 8.21 13.42 -15.64
N LEU A 94 8.55 14.00 -14.48
CA LEU A 94 9.51 15.10 -14.36
C LEU A 94 10.98 14.62 -14.36
N GLY A 95 11.22 13.32 -14.37
CA GLY A 95 12.56 12.77 -14.28
C GLY A 95 13.21 12.89 -12.89
N TRP A 96 12.49 13.30 -11.88
CA TRP A 96 13.05 13.49 -10.54
C TRP A 96 13.56 12.18 -9.94
N LYS A 97 14.72 12.27 -9.27
CA LYS A 97 15.41 11.14 -8.68
C LYS A 97 15.88 11.48 -7.27
N PHE A 98 15.10 11.08 -6.27
CA PHE A 98 15.49 11.22 -4.87
C PHE A 98 16.59 10.21 -4.53
N PRO A 99 17.59 10.59 -3.73
CA PRO A 99 18.69 9.70 -3.37
C PRO A 99 18.24 8.54 -2.46
N HIS A 100 17.19 8.76 -1.67
CA HIS A 100 16.60 7.78 -0.76
C HIS A 100 15.08 7.74 -0.88
N VAL A 101 14.50 6.54 -0.77
CA VAL A 101 13.04 6.35 -0.73
C VAL A 101 12.68 5.35 0.37
N SER A 102 11.85 5.75 1.33
CA SER A 102 11.29 4.81 2.32
C SER A 102 9.81 4.60 2.11
N GLY A 103 9.36 3.35 2.24
CA GLY A 103 7.96 2.97 2.03
C GLY A 103 7.47 1.85 2.92
N ILE A 104 6.21 1.91 3.30
CA ILE A 104 5.52 0.88 4.08
C ILE A 104 4.20 0.54 3.38
N SER A 105 3.81 -0.76 3.37
CA SER A 105 2.54 -1.22 2.82
C SER A 105 2.38 -0.78 1.35
N ALA A 106 1.30 -0.10 0.98
CA ALA A 106 1.16 0.49 -0.36
C ALA A 106 2.34 1.40 -0.74
N GLY A 107 2.94 2.09 0.23
CA GLY A 107 4.15 2.89 0.05
C GLY A 107 5.36 2.05 -0.36
N SER A 108 5.48 0.79 0.09
CA SER A 108 6.56 -0.10 -0.36
C SER A 108 6.43 -0.48 -1.83
N SER A 109 5.20 -0.72 -2.30
CA SER A 109 4.94 -0.94 -3.73
C SER A 109 5.25 0.30 -4.57
N LEU A 110 4.87 1.49 -4.08
CA LEU A 110 5.21 2.76 -4.74
C LEU A 110 6.73 2.99 -4.76
N THR A 111 7.46 2.62 -3.69
CA THR A 111 8.94 2.66 -3.64
C THR A 111 9.55 1.82 -4.76
N ALA A 112 9.15 0.55 -4.88
CA ALA A 112 9.66 -0.32 -5.92
C ALA A 112 9.34 0.20 -7.33
N ASN A 113 8.10 0.64 -7.57
CA ASN A 113 7.68 1.19 -8.85
C ASN A 113 8.39 2.50 -9.21
N TYR A 114 8.68 3.34 -8.21
CA TYR A 114 9.43 4.58 -8.39
C TYR A 114 10.89 4.29 -8.78
N ILE A 115 11.54 3.36 -8.10
CA ILE A 115 12.93 2.97 -8.37
C ILE A 115 13.06 2.27 -9.72
N SER A 116 12.10 1.41 -10.10
CA SER A 116 12.05 0.78 -11.43
C SER A 116 11.62 1.72 -12.55
N ARG A 117 11.29 3.00 -12.22
CA ARG A 117 10.93 4.04 -13.19
C ARG A 117 9.71 3.67 -14.05
N ASP A 118 8.73 2.96 -13.51
CA ASP A 118 7.54 2.49 -14.22
C ASP A 118 6.27 3.28 -13.80
N PRO A 119 5.91 4.35 -14.52
CA PRO A 119 4.73 5.15 -14.22
C PRO A 119 3.42 4.40 -14.53
N GLU A 120 3.42 3.50 -15.52
CA GLU A 120 2.23 2.75 -15.88
C GLU A 120 1.89 1.71 -14.81
N ARG A 121 2.87 0.91 -14.40
CA ARG A 121 2.69 -0.04 -13.29
C ARG A 121 2.28 0.69 -12.00
N THR A 122 2.89 1.87 -11.72
CA THR A 122 2.52 2.70 -10.58
C THR A 122 1.04 3.05 -10.58
N ARG A 123 0.48 3.44 -11.72
CA ARG A 123 -0.95 3.75 -11.87
C ARG A 123 -1.81 2.48 -11.80
N LEU A 124 -1.48 1.47 -12.60
CA LEU A 124 -2.30 0.27 -12.75
C LEU A 124 -2.44 -0.50 -11.45
N SER A 125 -1.38 -0.61 -10.63
CA SER A 125 -1.37 -1.32 -9.36
C SER A 125 -2.44 -0.83 -8.38
N PHE A 126 -2.82 0.44 -8.43
CA PHE A 126 -3.78 1.05 -7.52
C PHE A 126 -5.07 1.51 -8.18
N THR A 127 -5.26 1.23 -9.47
CA THR A 127 -6.49 1.56 -10.20
C THR A 127 -7.12 0.31 -10.83
N ASP A 128 -6.70 -0.02 -12.03
CA ASP A 128 -7.34 -1.02 -12.89
C ASP A 128 -7.17 -2.45 -12.38
N PHE A 129 -6.06 -2.75 -11.74
CA PHE A 129 -5.76 -4.07 -11.21
C PHE A 129 -6.74 -4.53 -10.12
N ALA A 130 -7.40 -3.60 -9.43
CA ALA A 130 -8.45 -3.92 -8.46
C ALA A 130 -9.64 -4.70 -9.06
N ALA A 131 -9.82 -4.68 -10.40
CA ALA A 131 -10.82 -5.45 -11.12
C ALA A 131 -10.45 -6.93 -11.30
N ASP A 132 -9.20 -7.31 -11.11
CA ASP A 132 -8.78 -8.71 -11.27
C ASP A 132 -9.54 -9.58 -10.25
N PRO A 133 -10.29 -10.62 -10.69
CA PRO A 133 -11.05 -11.46 -9.79
C PRO A 133 -10.17 -12.24 -8.80
N ARG A 134 -8.89 -12.43 -9.11
CA ARG A 134 -7.90 -13.09 -8.24
C ARG A 134 -7.30 -12.15 -7.21
N PHE A 135 -7.58 -10.83 -7.27
CA PHE A 135 -7.10 -9.85 -6.29
C PHE A 135 -7.50 -10.23 -4.85
N GLY A 136 -8.72 -10.78 -4.68
CA GLY A 136 -9.19 -11.29 -3.41
C GLY A 136 -10.71 -11.28 -3.31
N ASN A 137 -11.24 -12.23 -2.56
CA ASN A 137 -12.67 -12.41 -2.34
C ASN A 137 -12.89 -13.39 -1.18
N LEU A 138 -14.16 -13.71 -0.88
CA LEU A 138 -14.50 -14.69 0.14
C LEU A 138 -13.95 -16.10 -0.16
N GLY A 139 -13.87 -16.48 -1.45
CA GLY A 139 -13.29 -17.77 -1.87
C GLY A 139 -11.80 -17.88 -1.57
N THR A 140 -11.02 -16.81 -1.76
CA THR A 140 -9.59 -16.78 -1.39
C THR A 140 -9.42 -16.89 0.13
N TRP A 141 -10.31 -16.27 0.89
CA TRP A 141 -10.31 -16.36 2.34
C TRP A 141 -10.63 -17.78 2.84
N LEU A 142 -11.67 -18.42 2.30
CA LEU A 142 -12.03 -19.82 2.62
C LEU A 142 -10.93 -20.81 2.23
N ALA A 143 -10.15 -20.50 1.20
CA ALA A 143 -8.98 -21.28 0.79
C ALA A 143 -7.73 -21.03 1.66
N GLY A 144 -7.81 -20.22 2.74
CA GLY A 144 -6.70 -19.93 3.64
C GLY A 144 -5.67 -18.93 3.10
N ARG A 145 -5.90 -18.33 1.91
CA ARG A 145 -4.99 -17.35 1.28
C ARG A 145 -5.22 -15.92 1.75
N GLY A 146 -6.21 -15.70 2.62
CA GLY A 146 -6.65 -14.39 3.06
C GLY A 146 -7.74 -13.79 2.18
N TYR A 147 -8.37 -12.70 2.66
CA TYR A 147 -9.35 -11.96 1.87
C TYR A 147 -8.69 -11.31 0.64
N PHE A 148 -7.47 -10.81 0.79
CA PHE A 148 -6.60 -10.42 -0.32
C PHE A 148 -5.55 -11.52 -0.54
N ASP A 149 -5.43 -12.00 -1.77
CA ASP A 149 -4.42 -13.00 -2.15
C ASP A 149 -3.07 -12.33 -2.35
N GLY A 150 -2.33 -12.13 -1.23
CA GLY A 150 -1.07 -11.39 -1.26
C GLY A 150 0.00 -12.03 -2.12
N GLU A 151 0.07 -13.36 -2.19
CA GLU A 151 1.01 -14.04 -3.07
C GLU A 151 0.71 -13.72 -4.54
N TYR A 152 -0.56 -13.79 -4.92
CA TYR A 152 -0.97 -13.41 -6.26
C TYR A 152 -0.69 -11.94 -6.56
N ILE A 153 -1.13 -11.04 -5.67
CA ILE A 153 -1.03 -9.58 -5.86
C ILE A 153 0.41 -9.12 -6.04
N TYR A 154 1.35 -9.64 -5.25
CA TYR A 154 2.71 -9.12 -5.21
C TYR A 154 3.70 -9.96 -6.02
N GLN A 155 3.71 -11.28 -5.85
CA GLN A 155 4.72 -12.16 -6.45
C GLN A 155 4.31 -12.59 -7.86
N ARG A 156 3.17 -13.26 -8.02
CA ARG A 156 2.79 -13.83 -9.31
C ARG A 156 2.48 -12.80 -10.38
N THR A 157 1.86 -11.66 -10.04
CA THR A 157 1.57 -10.62 -11.04
C THR A 157 2.81 -9.90 -11.53
N ALA A 158 3.91 -9.93 -10.76
CA ALA A 158 5.17 -9.29 -11.12
C ALA A 158 5.97 -10.09 -12.19
N GLU A 159 5.64 -11.37 -12.38
CA GLU A 159 6.31 -12.21 -13.38
C GLU A 159 6.10 -11.68 -14.82
N PRO A 160 7.03 -11.98 -15.73
CA PRO A 160 6.87 -11.64 -17.15
C PRO A 160 5.54 -12.17 -17.71
N HIS A 161 4.87 -11.35 -18.52
CA HIS A 161 3.57 -11.66 -19.16
C HIS A 161 2.37 -11.80 -18.21
N GLN A 162 2.52 -11.49 -16.94
CA GLN A 162 1.42 -11.42 -15.98
C GLN A 162 0.77 -10.02 -15.95
N ALA A 163 -0.20 -9.82 -15.06
CA ALA A 163 -1.04 -8.60 -15.04
C ALA A 163 -0.25 -7.32 -14.77
N LEU A 164 0.82 -7.38 -13.97
CA LEU A 164 1.64 -6.25 -13.56
C LEU A 164 3.14 -6.63 -13.60
N PRO A 165 3.72 -6.92 -14.78
CA PRO A 165 5.11 -7.34 -14.87
C PRO A 165 6.03 -6.24 -14.29
N PHE A 166 7.07 -6.67 -13.56
CA PHE A 166 8.00 -5.75 -12.90
C PHE A 166 9.35 -5.71 -13.62
N ASP A 167 9.85 -4.51 -13.86
CA ASP A 167 11.20 -4.33 -14.42
C ASP A 167 12.26 -4.38 -13.31
N PHE A 168 12.64 -5.60 -12.95
CA PHE A 168 13.66 -5.85 -11.94
C PHE A 168 15.05 -5.40 -12.39
N LEU A 169 15.34 -5.43 -13.70
CA LEU A 169 16.63 -4.99 -14.21
C LEU A 169 16.83 -3.48 -14.01
N THR A 170 15.82 -2.67 -14.33
CA THR A 170 15.87 -1.23 -14.07
C THR A 170 15.93 -0.94 -12.57
N PHE A 171 15.22 -1.71 -11.74
CA PHE A 171 15.30 -1.59 -10.27
C PHE A 171 16.73 -1.85 -9.77
N CYS A 172 17.37 -2.93 -10.20
CA CYS A 172 18.75 -3.27 -9.82
C CYS A 172 19.78 -2.25 -10.32
N ALA A 173 19.59 -1.71 -11.51
CA ALA A 173 20.49 -0.70 -12.10
C ALA A 173 20.42 0.67 -11.40
N SER A 174 19.41 0.90 -10.57
CA SER A 174 19.28 2.15 -9.82
C SER A 174 20.25 2.21 -8.65
N SER A 175 20.92 3.36 -8.47
CA SER A 175 21.78 3.63 -7.31
C SER A 175 21.05 4.22 -6.10
N GLN A 176 19.72 4.41 -6.21
CA GLN A 176 18.93 5.00 -5.12
C GLN A 176 18.90 4.05 -3.91
N ALA A 177 19.16 4.61 -2.72
CA ALA A 177 18.94 3.89 -1.47
C ALA A 177 17.43 3.77 -1.20
N PHE A 178 17.03 2.74 -0.50
CA PHE A 178 15.64 2.59 -0.07
C PHE A 178 15.53 1.73 1.18
N ARG A 179 14.41 1.91 1.89
CA ARG A 179 13.99 1.05 2.99
C ARG A 179 12.53 0.65 2.84
N ILE A 180 12.25 -0.63 2.96
CA ILE A 180 10.89 -1.19 3.02
C ILE A 180 10.65 -1.73 4.42
N GLY A 181 9.68 -1.17 5.12
CA GLY A 181 9.39 -1.53 6.51
C GLY A 181 8.35 -2.63 6.64
N ALA A 182 8.60 -3.63 7.50
CA ALA A 182 7.63 -4.63 7.94
C ALA A 182 7.70 -4.79 9.46
N THR A 183 6.66 -5.35 10.09
CA THR A 183 6.60 -5.55 11.54
C THR A 183 6.76 -7.03 11.86
N ARG A 184 7.72 -7.40 12.71
CA ARG A 184 7.88 -8.77 13.20
C ARG A 184 6.72 -9.15 14.11
N THR A 185 6.20 -10.36 13.95
CA THR A 185 5.05 -10.83 14.76
C THR A 185 5.46 -11.26 16.17
N SER A 186 6.73 -11.59 16.38
CA SER A 186 7.27 -12.10 17.64
C SER A 186 7.31 -11.05 18.75
N ASP A 187 7.72 -9.82 18.41
CA ASP A 187 7.97 -8.73 19.35
C ASP A 187 7.28 -7.41 18.96
N GLY A 188 6.68 -7.32 17.77
CA GLY A 188 6.08 -6.09 17.24
C GLY A 188 7.11 -5.06 16.77
N GLY A 189 8.38 -5.44 16.70
CA GLY A 189 9.47 -4.57 16.26
C GLY A 189 9.46 -4.30 14.76
N GLN A 190 9.91 -3.12 14.38
CA GLN A 190 10.09 -2.72 12.98
C GLN A 190 11.32 -3.40 12.39
N GLU A 191 11.16 -4.00 11.21
CA GLU A 191 12.25 -4.48 10.36
C GLU A 191 12.35 -3.61 9.12
N TRP A 192 13.58 -3.29 8.69
CA TRP A 192 13.85 -2.50 7.51
C TRP A 192 14.63 -3.30 6.49
N PHE A 193 13.98 -3.66 5.41
CA PHE A 193 14.62 -4.31 4.27
C PHE A 193 15.25 -3.29 3.34
N THR A 194 16.47 -3.57 2.93
CA THR A 194 17.30 -2.74 2.06
C THR A 194 17.63 -3.47 0.76
N ARG A 195 18.48 -2.87 -0.06
CA ARG A 195 18.96 -3.49 -1.31
C ARG A 195 19.70 -4.81 -1.07
N GLU A 196 20.39 -4.93 0.05
CA GLU A 196 21.19 -6.13 0.38
C GLU A 196 20.32 -7.38 0.58
N ASP A 197 19.06 -7.17 0.98
CA ASP A 197 18.08 -8.23 1.21
C ASP A 197 17.37 -8.69 -0.07
N MET A 198 17.57 -8.01 -1.21
CA MET A 198 16.76 -8.14 -2.43
C MET A 198 17.62 -8.53 -3.64
N LYS A 199 18.15 -9.76 -3.62
CA LYS A 199 19.02 -10.29 -4.68
C LYS A 199 18.25 -10.73 -5.92
N THR A 200 17.00 -11.16 -5.72
CA THR A 200 16.10 -11.61 -6.78
C THR A 200 14.81 -10.79 -6.79
N MET A 201 14.07 -10.90 -7.86
CA MET A 201 12.72 -10.29 -7.93
C MET A 201 11.79 -10.87 -6.87
N ASP A 202 11.88 -12.16 -6.58
CA ASP A 202 11.05 -12.79 -5.54
C ASP A 202 11.41 -12.29 -4.14
N ASP A 203 12.69 -12.06 -3.83
CA ASP A 203 13.13 -11.44 -2.58
C ASP A 203 12.50 -10.06 -2.39
N LEU A 204 12.43 -9.25 -3.44
CA LEU A 204 11.77 -7.94 -3.40
C LEU A 204 10.26 -8.09 -3.18
N MET A 205 9.61 -8.95 -3.97
CA MET A 205 8.15 -9.07 -3.95
C MET A 205 7.63 -9.69 -2.65
N VAL A 206 8.33 -10.66 -2.07
CA VAL A 206 7.94 -11.24 -0.77
C VAL A 206 8.08 -10.24 0.37
N ARG A 207 9.07 -9.33 0.33
CA ARG A 207 9.27 -8.27 1.32
C ARG A 207 8.23 -7.15 1.18
N ILE A 208 7.86 -6.78 -0.04
CA ILE A 208 6.72 -5.88 -0.29
C ILE A 208 5.42 -6.52 0.21
N ARG A 209 5.22 -7.81 -0.03
CA ARG A 209 4.07 -8.56 0.50
C ARG A 209 4.06 -8.54 2.04
N ALA A 210 5.20 -8.81 2.69
CA ALA A 210 5.33 -8.75 4.14
C ALA A 210 4.96 -7.37 4.69
N SER A 211 5.54 -6.31 4.08
CA SER A 211 5.24 -4.91 4.40
C SER A 211 3.77 -4.53 4.25
N SER A 212 3.01 -5.26 3.40
CA SER A 212 1.62 -4.97 3.06
C SER A 212 0.61 -5.96 3.66
N THR A 213 1.06 -6.90 4.47
CA THR A 213 0.23 -7.97 5.04
C THR A 213 -0.61 -7.47 6.21
N MET A 214 -1.83 -7.07 5.92
CA MET A 214 -2.78 -6.60 6.94
C MET A 214 -3.25 -7.75 7.84
N PRO A 215 -3.01 -7.69 9.17
CA PRO A 215 -3.48 -8.71 10.10
C PRO A 215 -4.99 -8.93 10.00
N GLY A 216 -5.41 -10.20 10.00
CA GLY A 216 -6.81 -10.61 9.86
C GLY A 216 -7.34 -10.66 8.42
N PHE A 217 -6.71 -9.96 7.47
CA PHE A 217 -7.09 -9.99 6.06
C PHE A 217 -6.16 -10.86 5.21
N MET A 218 -4.92 -10.99 5.63
CA MET A 218 -3.89 -11.76 4.94
C MET A 218 -3.12 -12.60 5.95
N PRO A 219 -2.69 -13.82 5.59
CA PRO A 219 -1.82 -14.61 6.44
C PRO A 219 -0.45 -13.91 6.57
N PRO A 220 0.20 -13.97 7.76
CA PRO A 220 1.56 -13.47 7.93
C PRO A 220 2.52 -14.08 6.91
N VAL A 221 3.57 -13.35 6.58
CA VAL A 221 4.60 -13.79 5.64
C VAL A 221 5.84 -14.23 6.40
N THR A 222 6.32 -15.44 6.12
CA THR A 222 7.57 -15.94 6.71
C THR A 222 8.72 -15.70 5.72
N ILE A 223 9.77 -15.02 6.17
CA ILE A 223 11.01 -14.78 5.44
C ILE A 223 12.15 -15.25 6.35
N GLU A 224 12.95 -16.21 5.91
CA GLU A 224 14.11 -16.73 6.65
C GLU A 224 13.77 -17.17 8.09
N GLY A 225 12.58 -17.75 8.28
CA GLY A 225 12.11 -18.25 9.58
C GLY A 225 11.46 -17.18 10.49
N VAL A 226 11.44 -15.92 10.10
CA VAL A 226 10.78 -14.82 10.83
C VAL A 226 9.44 -14.50 10.18
N GLU A 227 8.39 -14.38 10.99
CA GLU A 227 7.05 -13.98 10.54
C GLU A 227 6.86 -12.46 10.59
N TYR A 228 6.29 -11.91 9.51
CA TYR A 228 6.04 -10.48 9.34
C TYR A 228 4.59 -10.17 9.02
N VAL A 229 4.17 -8.99 9.42
CA VAL A 229 2.92 -8.32 9.07
C VAL A 229 3.18 -6.88 8.63
N ASP A 230 2.10 -6.17 8.23
CA ASP A 230 2.15 -4.80 7.71
C ASP A 230 3.05 -3.88 8.56
N GLY A 231 3.99 -3.20 7.89
CA GLY A 231 4.93 -2.30 8.53
C GLY A 231 4.28 -1.07 9.19
N ALA A 232 3.01 -0.81 8.90
CA ALA A 232 2.27 0.27 9.54
C ALA A 232 2.00 0.02 11.04
N LEU A 233 2.31 -1.16 11.57
CA LEU A 233 2.26 -1.45 13.00
C LEU A 233 3.53 -1.05 13.75
N GLY A 234 4.60 -0.69 13.05
CA GLY A 234 5.85 -0.22 13.61
C GLY A 234 5.76 1.16 14.27
N ASP A 235 6.91 1.74 14.59
CA ASP A 235 7.05 2.88 15.51
C ASP A 235 6.42 4.19 15.01
N THR A 236 6.33 4.38 13.70
CA THR A 236 5.73 5.58 13.06
C THR A 236 4.28 5.40 12.65
N GLY A 237 3.68 4.24 12.96
CA GLY A 237 2.26 3.96 12.66
C GLY A 237 1.93 3.87 11.17
N GLY A 238 2.94 3.90 10.27
CA GLY A 238 2.79 3.73 8.82
C GLY A 238 3.30 4.88 7.96
N ILE A 239 3.97 5.88 8.54
CA ILE A 239 4.66 6.96 7.82
C ILE A 239 6.17 6.73 8.01
N PRO A 240 6.89 6.12 7.06
CA PRO A 240 8.24 5.57 7.25
C PRO A 240 9.35 6.64 7.24
N ILE A 241 9.21 7.69 8.04
CA ILE A 241 10.21 8.76 8.15
C ILE A 241 11.47 8.29 8.88
N ASP A 242 11.30 7.43 9.87
CA ASP A 242 12.37 6.79 10.63
C ASP A 242 13.31 5.98 9.73
N GLY A 243 12.77 5.32 8.68
CA GLY A 243 13.59 4.64 7.69
C GLY A 243 14.57 5.57 6.96
N ALA A 244 14.14 6.80 6.65
CA ALA A 244 15.02 7.79 6.03
C ALA A 244 16.01 8.40 7.07
N GLN A 245 15.56 8.60 8.31
CA GLN A 245 16.41 9.10 9.40
C GLN A 245 17.55 8.14 9.75
N LEU A 246 17.32 6.82 9.68
CA LEU A 246 18.36 5.79 9.85
C LEU A 246 19.50 5.92 8.83
N ASP A 247 19.22 6.43 7.64
CA ASP A 247 20.21 6.71 6.59
C ASP A 247 20.74 8.14 6.62
N GLY A 248 20.51 8.87 7.73
CA GLY A 248 21.08 10.19 8.00
C GLY A 248 20.37 11.37 7.34
N TYR A 249 19.16 11.16 6.77
CA TYR A 249 18.39 12.25 6.18
C TYR A 249 17.66 13.06 7.27
N ASP A 250 17.68 14.36 7.15
CA ASP A 250 16.98 15.33 8.00
C ASP A 250 16.03 16.25 7.22
N ARG A 251 15.94 16.05 5.89
CA ARG A 251 15.05 16.76 4.98
C ARG A 251 14.19 15.78 4.18
N PHE A 252 12.86 16.02 4.14
CA PHE A 252 11.92 15.01 3.67
C PHE A 252 10.88 15.57 2.72
N PHE A 253 10.58 14.83 1.64
CA PHE A 253 9.35 14.98 0.89
C PHE A 253 8.44 13.80 1.26
N VAL A 254 7.37 14.08 2.01
CA VAL A 254 6.49 13.05 2.56
C VAL A 254 5.18 13.02 1.77
N VAL A 255 4.76 11.84 1.33
CA VAL A 255 3.49 11.64 0.63
C VAL A 255 2.54 10.88 1.55
N CYS A 256 1.61 11.61 2.16
CA CYS A 256 0.60 11.06 3.04
C CYS A 256 -0.63 10.56 2.28
N THR A 257 -1.33 9.58 2.86
CA THR A 257 -2.57 8.98 2.31
C THR A 257 -3.83 9.44 3.03
N ARG A 258 -3.70 10.38 3.97
CA ARG A 258 -4.83 10.97 4.73
C ARG A 258 -4.78 12.49 4.66
N PRO A 259 -5.94 13.17 4.69
CA PRO A 259 -6.01 14.63 4.75
C PRO A 259 -5.28 15.22 5.95
N ARG A 260 -4.94 16.51 5.86
CA ARG A 260 -4.12 17.21 6.87
C ARG A 260 -4.71 17.14 8.29
N ASP A 261 -6.02 17.18 8.43
CA ASP A 261 -6.70 17.23 9.73
C ASP A 261 -7.10 15.84 10.26
N TYR A 262 -6.71 14.78 9.55
CA TYR A 262 -7.06 13.42 9.98
C TYR A 262 -6.35 13.06 11.28
N ILE A 263 -7.11 12.58 12.25
CA ILE A 263 -6.64 11.99 13.51
C ILE A 263 -7.07 10.54 13.53
N LYS A 264 -6.14 9.63 13.80
CA LYS A 264 -6.45 8.21 13.92
C LYS A 264 -7.06 7.94 15.29
N ASN A 265 -8.27 7.34 15.31
CA ASN A 265 -8.98 7.00 16.53
C ASN A 265 -8.33 5.81 17.25
N GLU A 266 -8.45 5.79 18.56
CA GLU A 266 -8.03 4.66 19.38
C GLU A 266 -8.84 3.40 19.08
N VAL A 267 -8.25 2.24 19.41
CA VAL A 267 -8.92 0.95 19.25
C VAL A 267 -10.04 0.82 20.30
N LYS A 268 -11.27 0.71 19.85
CA LYS A 268 -12.48 0.70 20.73
C LYS A 268 -12.54 -0.50 21.69
N ARG A 269 -11.99 -1.67 21.30
CA ARG A 269 -12.10 -2.92 22.06
C ARG A 269 -10.75 -3.65 22.19
N PRO A 270 -9.77 -3.09 22.93
CA PRO A 270 -8.41 -3.66 22.99
C PRO A 270 -8.39 -5.08 23.59
N GLN A 271 -9.25 -5.37 24.59
CA GLN A 271 -9.31 -6.70 25.19
C GLN A 271 -9.82 -7.79 24.23
N THR A 272 -10.77 -7.45 23.37
CA THR A 272 -11.24 -8.35 22.32
C THR A 272 -10.13 -8.65 21.34
N LEU A 273 -9.39 -7.62 20.92
CA LEU A 273 -8.25 -7.76 20.01
C LEU A 273 -7.14 -8.66 20.61
N ARG A 274 -6.80 -8.47 21.89
CA ARG A 274 -5.85 -9.33 22.62
C ARG A 274 -6.26 -10.81 22.61
N ARG A 275 -7.56 -11.07 22.82
CA ARG A 275 -8.10 -12.46 22.79
C ARG A 275 -8.00 -13.06 21.38
N LEU A 276 -8.30 -12.28 20.34
CA LEU A 276 -8.25 -12.73 18.95
C LEU A 276 -6.82 -13.00 18.49
N CYS A 277 -5.89 -12.14 18.89
CA CYS A 277 -4.47 -12.26 18.56
C CYS A 277 -3.67 -13.04 19.64
N ARG A 278 -4.32 -13.90 20.44
CA ARG A 278 -3.68 -14.62 21.56
C ARG A 278 -2.41 -15.40 21.16
N HIS A 279 -2.31 -15.83 19.91
CA HIS A 279 -1.15 -16.55 19.38
C HIS A 279 -0.05 -15.61 18.85
N ARG A 280 -0.33 -14.31 18.76
CA ARG A 280 0.60 -13.25 18.37
C ARG A 280 0.33 -11.99 19.21
N PRO A 281 0.59 -12.05 20.54
CA PRO A 281 0.23 -10.96 21.46
C PRO A 281 0.90 -9.64 21.11
N ALA A 282 2.16 -9.68 20.62
CA ALA A 282 2.88 -8.49 20.21
C ALA A 282 2.18 -7.76 19.04
N VAL A 283 1.56 -8.49 18.12
CA VAL A 283 0.75 -7.89 17.03
C VAL A 283 -0.47 -7.16 17.60
N ALA A 284 -1.14 -7.74 18.62
CA ALA A 284 -2.27 -7.06 19.27
C ALA A 284 -1.84 -5.72 19.88
N GLU A 285 -0.74 -5.73 20.65
CA GLU A 285 -0.23 -4.50 21.27
C GLU A 285 0.23 -3.47 20.22
N ALA A 286 0.87 -3.90 19.14
CA ALA A 286 1.25 -3.04 18.04
C ALA A 286 0.02 -2.37 17.37
N ILE A 287 -1.06 -3.12 17.15
CA ILE A 287 -2.33 -2.57 16.63
C ILE A 287 -2.93 -1.56 17.61
N ILE A 288 -2.91 -1.85 18.92
CA ILE A 288 -3.44 -0.96 19.97
C ILE A 288 -2.62 0.33 20.05
N ALA A 289 -1.30 0.23 19.95
CA ALA A 289 -0.39 1.39 20.02
C ALA A 289 -0.38 2.24 18.75
N ARG A 290 -0.74 1.65 17.60
CA ARG A 290 -0.64 2.30 16.28
C ARG A 290 -1.30 3.69 16.21
N PRO A 291 -2.53 3.93 16.73
CA PRO A 291 -3.14 5.25 16.66
C PRO A 291 -2.29 6.35 17.30
N ALA A 292 -1.77 6.10 18.51
CA ALA A 292 -0.91 7.06 19.19
C ALA A 292 0.39 7.32 18.43
N ARG A 293 1.08 6.27 17.96
CA ARG A 293 2.29 6.37 17.14
C ARG A 293 2.05 7.16 15.85
N TYR A 294 0.97 6.85 15.14
CA TYR A 294 0.59 7.55 13.91
C TYR A 294 0.35 9.05 14.14
N ASN A 295 -0.43 9.39 15.18
CA ASN A 295 -0.75 10.77 15.50
C ASN A 295 0.50 11.55 15.94
N ALA A 296 1.37 10.94 16.75
CA ALA A 296 2.65 11.55 17.14
C ALA A 296 3.56 11.81 15.95
N THR A 297 3.64 10.87 15.00
CA THR A 297 4.40 11.09 13.75
C THR A 297 3.83 12.24 12.94
N ARG A 298 2.52 12.40 12.90
CA ARG A 298 1.90 13.53 12.19
C ARG A 298 2.16 14.88 12.87
N GLU A 299 2.29 14.92 14.19
CA GLU A 299 2.73 16.11 14.92
C GLU A 299 4.17 16.45 14.58
N MET A 300 5.08 15.47 14.65
CA MET A 300 6.47 15.64 14.22
C MET A 300 6.58 16.16 12.77
N LEU A 301 5.73 15.69 11.85
CA LEU A 301 5.70 16.19 10.48
C LEU A 301 5.32 17.68 10.41
N ARG A 302 4.39 18.15 11.24
CA ARG A 302 4.01 19.57 11.29
C ARG A 302 5.18 20.45 11.80
N ASP A 303 5.92 19.94 12.79
CA ASP A 303 7.11 20.63 13.29
C ASP A 303 8.19 20.71 12.20
N LEU A 304 8.45 19.61 11.49
CA LEU A 304 9.38 19.60 10.37
C LEU A 304 8.95 20.50 9.19
N GLU A 305 7.64 20.60 8.91
CA GLU A 305 7.12 21.57 7.94
C GLU A 305 7.39 23.01 8.41
N SER A 306 7.14 23.31 9.69
CA SER A 306 7.39 24.63 10.28
C SER A 306 8.86 25.03 10.22
N ASP A 307 9.76 24.07 10.42
CA ASP A 307 11.22 24.24 10.34
C ASP A 307 11.76 24.29 8.90
N GLY A 308 10.89 24.14 7.88
CA GLY A 308 11.30 24.07 6.47
C GLY A 308 12.06 22.80 6.09
N LYS A 309 12.05 21.78 6.96
CA LYS A 309 12.72 20.49 6.77
C LYS A 309 11.84 19.45 6.08
N ALA A 310 10.54 19.65 6.03
CA ALA A 310 9.65 18.76 5.30
C ALA A 310 8.71 19.52 4.37
N TYR A 311 8.46 18.92 3.21
CA TYR A 311 7.26 19.18 2.41
C TYR A 311 6.35 17.97 2.56
N VAL A 312 5.13 18.16 3.06
CA VAL A 312 4.19 17.08 3.23
C VAL A 312 3.00 17.23 2.29
N PHE A 313 2.89 16.32 1.36
CA PHE A 313 1.72 16.21 0.50
C PHE A 313 0.60 15.50 1.27
N TYR A 314 -0.45 16.25 1.59
CA TYR A 314 -1.68 15.73 2.18
C TYR A 314 -2.79 15.72 1.12
N PRO A 315 -3.46 14.59 0.84
CA PRO A 315 -4.65 14.60 0.00
C PRO A 315 -5.67 15.64 0.52
N ARG A 316 -6.13 16.55 -0.34
CA ARG A 316 -7.18 17.52 0.03
C ARG A 316 -8.48 16.83 0.38
N VAL A 317 -8.78 15.75 -0.34
CA VAL A 317 -9.90 14.83 -0.09
C VAL A 317 -9.41 13.40 -0.28
N MET A 318 -9.99 12.44 0.43
CA MET A 318 -9.71 11.02 0.22
C MET A 318 -11.02 10.28 -0.10
N PRO A 319 -11.38 10.15 -1.38
CA PRO A 319 -12.67 9.62 -1.80
C PRO A 319 -12.77 8.10 -1.71
N VAL A 320 -11.67 7.42 -1.38
CA VAL A 320 -11.59 5.95 -1.36
C VAL A 320 -11.07 5.42 -0.03
N THR A 321 -11.49 4.22 0.32
CA THR A 321 -11.00 3.50 1.49
C THR A 321 -9.72 2.72 1.17
N ASN A 322 -9.05 2.20 2.21
CA ASN A 322 -7.89 1.31 2.02
C ASN A 322 -8.25 -0.04 1.36
N LYS A 323 -9.53 -0.40 1.32
CA LYS A 323 -10.07 -1.66 0.75
C LYS A 323 -10.92 -1.43 -0.50
N GLU A 324 -10.92 -0.24 -1.05
CA GLU A 324 -11.73 0.10 -2.24
C GLU A 324 -11.39 -0.81 -3.42
N ARG A 325 -12.42 -1.29 -4.13
CA ARG A 325 -12.27 -2.12 -5.32
C ARG A 325 -13.03 -1.58 -6.53
N ASN A 326 -13.82 -0.53 -6.34
CA ASN A 326 -14.51 0.10 -7.45
C ASN A 326 -13.52 0.87 -8.33
N VAL A 327 -13.22 0.32 -9.50
CA VAL A 327 -12.23 0.89 -10.44
C VAL A 327 -12.56 2.32 -10.84
N THR A 328 -13.85 2.65 -11.01
CA THR A 328 -14.27 4.02 -11.35
C THR A 328 -13.89 5.00 -10.24
N LYS A 329 -14.14 4.63 -8.97
CA LYS A 329 -13.74 5.46 -7.82
C LYS A 329 -12.20 5.56 -7.70
N LEU A 330 -11.48 4.47 -7.95
CA LEU A 330 -10.02 4.46 -7.91
C LEU A 330 -9.43 5.35 -9.01
N ARG A 331 -9.95 5.28 -10.23
CA ARG A 331 -9.54 6.17 -11.33
C ARG A 331 -9.87 7.64 -11.04
N GLN A 332 -11.02 7.93 -10.41
CA GLN A 332 -11.37 9.28 -9.95
C GLN A 332 -10.40 9.76 -8.86
N ALA A 333 -10.05 8.92 -7.89
CA ALA A 333 -9.07 9.25 -6.86
C ALA A 333 -7.70 9.57 -7.49
N TYR A 334 -7.25 8.77 -8.47
CA TYR A 334 -6.03 9.03 -9.22
C TYR A 334 -6.08 10.38 -9.96
N ALA A 335 -7.19 10.68 -10.64
CA ALA A 335 -7.35 11.95 -11.36
C ALA A 335 -7.30 13.16 -10.41
N LEU A 336 -7.94 13.07 -9.23
CA LEU A 336 -7.87 14.10 -8.19
C LEU A 336 -6.45 14.27 -7.65
N GLY A 337 -5.73 13.17 -7.42
CA GLY A 337 -4.33 13.20 -7.01
C GLY A 337 -3.44 13.87 -8.06
N MET A 338 -3.64 13.59 -9.34
CA MET A 338 -2.90 14.22 -10.43
C MET A 338 -3.21 15.72 -10.55
N ALA A 339 -4.48 16.11 -10.40
CA ALA A 339 -4.86 17.52 -10.41
C ALA A 339 -4.20 18.28 -9.25
N GLN A 340 -4.19 17.70 -8.03
CA GLN A 340 -3.52 18.29 -6.89
C GLN A 340 -2.00 18.36 -7.09
N ALA A 341 -1.38 17.30 -7.59
CA ALA A 341 0.05 17.25 -7.87
C ALA A 341 0.48 18.34 -8.87
N ASN A 342 -0.35 18.58 -9.91
CA ASN A 342 -0.11 19.67 -10.85
C ASN A 342 -0.24 21.05 -10.18
N ALA A 343 -1.24 21.24 -9.32
CA ALA A 343 -1.47 22.50 -8.62
C ALA A 343 -0.37 22.84 -7.59
N GLU A 344 0.21 21.82 -6.96
CA GLU A 344 1.25 21.99 -5.94
C GLU A 344 2.68 21.93 -6.50
N LEU A 345 2.84 21.62 -7.78
CA LEU A 345 4.17 21.53 -8.41
C LEU A 345 5.06 22.77 -8.21
N PRO A 346 4.54 24.02 -8.28
CA PRO A 346 5.39 25.18 -7.99
C PRO A 346 5.98 25.14 -6.57
N GLN A 347 5.19 24.76 -5.56
CA GLN A 347 5.67 24.65 -4.17
C GLN A 347 6.70 23.52 -4.02
N TRP A 348 6.49 22.38 -4.72
CA TRP A 348 7.45 21.28 -4.73
C TRP A 348 8.81 21.73 -5.26
N ARG A 349 8.81 22.50 -6.36
CA ARG A 349 10.03 23.04 -6.97
C ARG A 349 10.77 23.98 -6.04
N VAL A 350 10.05 24.87 -5.40
CA VAL A 350 10.64 25.80 -4.42
C VAL A 350 11.26 25.03 -3.26
N PHE A 351 10.54 24.06 -2.70
CA PHE A 351 11.07 23.24 -1.61
C PHE A 351 12.28 22.42 -2.03
N LEU A 352 12.27 21.82 -3.23
CA LEU A 352 13.34 20.96 -3.72
C LEU A 352 14.51 21.71 -4.38
N GLY A 353 14.35 22.99 -4.68
CA GLY A 353 15.38 23.80 -5.35
C GLY A 353 15.57 23.46 -6.84
N VAL A 354 14.49 23.03 -7.56
CA VAL A 354 14.55 22.57 -8.96
C VAL A 354 13.47 23.18 -9.84
#